data_3e9b398de39ea38db356ce757dbb7528
#
_entry.id   3e9b398de39ea38db356ce757dbb7528
#
_cell.length_a   1.000
_cell.length_b   1.000
_cell.length_c   1.000
_cell.angle_alpha   90.00
_cell.angle_beta   90.00
_cell.angle_gamma   90.00
#
_symmetry.space_group_name_H-M   'P 1'
#
loop_
_entity.id
_entity.type
_entity.pdbx_description
1 polymer ?
#
loop_
_entity_poly.entity_id
_entity_poly.type
_entity_poly.pdbx_seq_one_letter_code
_entity_poly.pdbx_strand_id
1 'polypeptide(L)'
;MDADQDMAQTSAHYMPDAQHIARCKWLTEEELSVYTQSYQQTGFQGGLHWYRCGTEASCQSALNLFSGKTIDVPSGFISGQSDWGTYQFPGAFEKMQNQTCTRMTMCELVPYAGHWVQQEQSAAVSTLLIKFLKNFSSNQAIKY
;
A
#
# COMPACT_ATOMS: atom_id res chain seq x y z
N MET A 1 17.77 16.78 -0.50
CA MET A 1 18.56 15.71 0.13
C MET A 1 20.01 16.04 -0.13
N ASP A 2 20.79 16.25 0.91
CA ASP A 2 22.24 16.41 0.77
C ASP A 2 22.83 15.07 0.34
N ALA A 3 23.58 15.08 -0.75
CA ALA A 3 24.13 13.89 -1.38
C ALA A 3 25.16 13.12 -0.53
N ASP A 4 25.58 13.69 0.60
CA ASP A 4 26.62 13.16 1.49
C ASP A 4 26.08 12.52 2.78
N GLN A 5 24.77 12.48 3.00
CA GLN A 5 24.20 11.83 4.19
C GLN A 5 23.83 10.38 3.89
N ASP A 6 24.27 9.46 4.75
CA ASP A 6 23.82 8.08 4.69
C ASP A 6 22.34 7.94 5.11
N MET A 7 21.74 6.79 4.81
CA MET A 7 20.32 6.53 5.11
C MET A 7 20.03 6.58 6.61
N ALA A 8 20.96 6.20 7.47
CA ALA A 8 20.75 6.23 8.92
C ALA A 8 20.73 7.66 9.45
N GLN A 9 21.61 8.53 8.96
CA GLN A 9 21.63 9.95 9.30
C GLN A 9 20.38 10.67 8.79
N THR A 10 19.98 10.38 7.56
CA THR A 10 18.74 10.91 6.97
C THR A 10 17.52 10.48 7.78
N SER A 11 17.40 9.20 8.11
CA SER A 11 16.30 8.68 8.91
C SER A 11 16.25 9.33 10.30
N ALA A 12 17.40 9.44 10.98
CA ALA A 12 17.49 10.07 12.30
C ALA A 12 17.05 11.54 12.28
N HIS A 13 17.36 12.28 11.20
CA HIS A 13 16.94 13.67 11.03
C HIS A 13 15.42 13.84 10.88
N TYR A 14 14.76 12.87 10.23
CA TYR A 14 13.32 12.89 9.98
C TYR A 14 12.49 12.08 10.99
N MET A 15 13.11 11.53 12.04
CA MET A 15 12.38 10.85 13.09
C MET A 15 11.36 11.79 13.74
N PRO A 16 10.13 11.33 14.01
CA PRO A 16 9.13 12.15 14.67
C PRO A 16 9.58 12.48 16.10
N ASP A 17 9.39 13.73 16.49
CA ASP A 17 9.58 14.16 17.87
C ASP A 17 8.41 13.73 18.77
N ALA A 18 8.54 13.95 20.07
CA ALA A 18 7.52 13.60 21.06
C ALA A 18 6.15 14.26 20.79
N GLN A 19 6.13 15.46 20.17
CA GLN A 19 4.88 16.14 19.83
C GLN A 19 4.20 15.48 18.63
N HIS A 20 4.96 15.05 17.62
CA HIS A 20 4.44 14.31 16.48
C HIS A 20 3.88 12.96 16.92
N ILE A 21 4.60 12.25 17.79
CA ILE A 21 4.16 10.98 18.36
C ILE A 21 2.84 11.16 19.13
N ALA A 22 2.76 12.15 20.02
CA ALA A 22 1.56 12.43 20.81
C ALA A 22 0.33 12.83 19.96
N ARG A 23 0.54 13.37 18.75
CA ARG A 23 -0.52 13.73 17.80
C ARG A 23 -0.96 12.56 16.91
N CYS A 24 -0.23 11.48 16.90
CA CYS A 24 -0.57 10.30 16.11
C CYS A 24 -1.83 9.64 16.69
N LYS A 25 -2.94 9.69 15.93
CA LYS A 25 -4.24 9.19 16.37
C LYS A 25 -4.57 7.82 15.79
N TRP A 26 -3.80 7.37 14.81
CA TRP A 26 -4.08 6.15 14.05
C TRP A 26 -3.16 4.97 14.42
N LEU A 27 -2.21 5.19 15.34
CA LEU A 27 -1.34 4.16 15.88
C LEU A 27 -1.19 4.39 17.39
N THR A 28 -1.84 3.56 18.18
CA THR A 28 -1.72 3.58 19.65
C THR A 28 -0.45 2.87 20.12
N GLU A 29 -0.05 3.07 21.36
CA GLU A 29 1.09 2.37 21.97
C GLU A 29 0.85 0.85 22.03
N GLU A 30 -0.40 0.41 22.27
CA GLU A 30 -0.75 -1.00 22.23
C GLU A 30 -0.57 -1.60 20.83
N GLU A 31 -1.04 -0.92 19.80
CA GLU A 31 -0.87 -1.35 18.40
C GLU A 31 0.60 -1.37 18.01
N LEU A 32 1.38 -0.34 18.37
CA LEU A 32 2.83 -0.31 18.14
C LEU A 32 3.54 -1.48 18.86
N SER A 33 3.09 -1.82 20.06
CA SER A 33 3.62 -2.97 20.81
C SER A 33 3.44 -4.28 20.06
N VAL A 34 2.31 -4.49 19.38
CA VAL A 34 2.07 -5.67 18.52
C VAL A 34 3.10 -5.77 17.39
N TYR A 35 3.35 -4.67 16.70
CA TYR A 35 4.39 -4.62 15.65
C TYR A 35 5.78 -4.93 16.25
N THR A 36 6.12 -4.29 17.36
CA THR A 36 7.41 -4.47 18.02
C THR A 36 7.64 -5.93 18.41
N GLN A 37 6.67 -6.56 19.06
CA GLN A 37 6.75 -7.96 19.47
C GLN A 37 6.87 -8.91 18.26
N SER A 38 6.11 -8.66 17.21
CA SER A 38 6.18 -9.46 15.98
C SER A 38 7.58 -9.38 15.35
N TYR A 39 8.13 -8.19 15.20
CA TYR A 39 9.47 -8.02 14.63
C TYR A 39 10.59 -8.48 15.55
N GLN A 40 10.42 -8.45 16.87
CA GLN A 40 11.36 -9.07 17.81
C GLN A 40 11.47 -10.59 17.60
N GLN A 41 10.38 -11.25 17.25
CA GLN A 41 10.34 -12.69 17.00
C GLN A 41 10.84 -13.06 15.60
N THR A 42 10.44 -12.33 14.57
CA THR A 42 10.68 -12.68 13.16
C THR A 42 11.88 -11.96 12.55
N GLY A 43 12.31 -10.86 13.15
CA GLY A 43 13.23 -9.92 12.50
C GLY A 43 12.62 -9.25 11.28
N PHE A 44 13.40 -8.42 10.61
CA PHE A 44 12.96 -7.63 9.45
C PHE A 44 13.24 -8.30 8.09
N GLN A 45 13.93 -9.45 8.06
CA GLN A 45 14.40 -10.05 6.82
C GLN A 45 13.24 -10.41 5.87
N GLY A 46 12.14 -10.94 6.40
CA GLY A 46 10.96 -11.27 5.59
C GLY A 46 10.38 -10.05 4.88
N GLY A 47 10.19 -8.93 5.58
CA GLY A 47 9.73 -7.67 4.99
C GLY A 47 10.71 -7.08 3.99
N LEU A 48 12.02 -7.16 4.27
CA LEU A 48 13.07 -6.67 3.38
C LEU A 48 13.17 -7.47 2.08
N HIS A 49 12.82 -8.75 2.07
CA HIS A 49 12.81 -9.56 0.85
C HIS A 49 11.84 -9.03 -0.21
N TRP A 50 10.74 -8.43 0.19
CA TRP A 50 9.83 -7.76 -0.75
C TRP A 50 10.57 -6.72 -1.61
N TYR A 51 11.35 -5.86 -0.98
CA TYR A 51 12.13 -4.82 -1.67
C TYR A 51 13.29 -5.40 -2.49
N ARG A 52 13.96 -6.44 -1.97
CA ARG A 52 15.05 -7.13 -2.70
C ARG A 52 14.54 -7.79 -3.97
N CYS A 53 13.34 -8.38 -3.97
CA CYS A 53 12.72 -8.93 -5.18
C CYS A 53 12.55 -7.87 -6.28
N GLY A 54 12.34 -6.61 -5.93
CA GLY A 54 12.28 -5.51 -6.90
C GLY A 54 13.62 -5.08 -7.48
N THR A 55 14.75 -5.47 -6.86
CA THR A 55 16.11 -5.03 -7.25
C THR A 55 17.01 -6.17 -7.74
N GLU A 56 16.74 -7.41 -7.39
CA GLU A 56 17.56 -8.57 -7.78
C GLU A 56 17.18 -9.08 -9.17
N ALA A 57 18.17 -9.26 -10.04
CA ALA A 57 17.97 -9.69 -11.44
C ALA A 57 17.24 -11.03 -11.58
N SER A 58 17.47 -11.97 -10.67
CA SER A 58 16.80 -13.28 -10.65
C SER A 58 15.30 -13.16 -10.44
N CYS A 59 14.88 -12.29 -9.53
CA CYS A 59 13.46 -12.01 -9.26
C CYS A 59 12.83 -11.21 -10.40
N GLN A 60 13.54 -10.26 -10.98
CA GLN A 60 13.09 -9.48 -12.14
C GLN A 60 12.74 -10.37 -13.33
N SER A 61 13.52 -11.41 -13.59
CA SER A 61 13.27 -12.36 -14.68
C SER A 61 11.92 -13.07 -14.51
N ALA A 62 11.55 -13.45 -13.27
CA ALA A 62 10.26 -14.09 -12.99
C ALA A 62 9.09 -13.08 -13.17
N LEU A 63 9.26 -11.84 -12.76
CA LEU A 63 8.25 -10.79 -12.94
C LEU A 63 8.02 -10.45 -14.41
N ASN A 64 9.06 -10.52 -15.25
CA ASN A 64 8.97 -10.25 -16.68
C ASN A 64 8.02 -11.21 -17.43
N LEU A 65 7.75 -12.40 -16.90
CA LEU A 65 6.74 -13.33 -17.47
C LEU A 65 5.34 -12.72 -17.52
N PHE A 66 5.07 -11.72 -16.67
CA PHE A 66 3.79 -11.02 -16.59
C PHE A 66 3.83 -9.64 -17.26
N SER A 67 4.96 -9.28 -17.89
CA SER A 67 5.09 -7.99 -18.58
C SER A 67 4.04 -7.85 -19.68
N GLY A 68 3.32 -6.74 -19.66
CA GLY A 68 2.26 -6.45 -20.61
C GLY A 68 0.96 -7.22 -20.43
N LYS A 69 0.84 -8.12 -19.44
CA LYS A 69 -0.42 -8.78 -19.12
C LYS A 69 -1.39 -7.83 -18.42
N THR A 70 -2.65 -8.00 -18.74
CA THR A 70 -3.76 -7.27 -18.11
C THR A 70 -4.33 -8.05 -16.92
N ILE A 71 -5.02 -7.33 -16.04
CA ILE A 71 -5.80 -7.87 -14.93
C ILE A 71 -7.26 -7.82 -15.36
N ASP A 72 -7.80 -8.98 -15.75
CA ASP A 72 -9.12 -9.09 -16.39
C ASP A 72 -10.23 -9.50 -15.40
N VAL A 73 -9.89 -9.61 -14.13
CA VAL A 73 -10.85 -9.80 -13.04
C VAL A 73 -11.33 -8.45 -12.51
N PRO A 74 -12.50 -8.40 -11.86
CA PRO A 74 -12.95 -7.20 -11.18
C PRO A 74 -11.91 -6.70 -10.20
N SER A 75 -11.50 -5.44 -10.36
CA SER A 75 -10.39 -4.85 -9.62
C SER A 75 -10.84 -3.62 -8.86
N GLY A 76 -10.26 -3.41 -7.68
CA GLY A 76 -10.43 -2.23 -6.87
C GLY A 76 -9.08 -1.69 -6.39
N PHE A 77 -8.96 -0.37 -6.35
CA PHE A 77 -7.81 0.32 -5.81
C PHE A 77 -8.27 1.27 -4.70
N ILE A 78 -7.60 1.22 -3.56
CA ILE A 78 -7.82 2.13 -2.43
C ILE A 78 -6.46 2.62 -1.98
N SER A 79 -6.29 3.93 -1.88
CA SER A 79 -5.09 4.57 -1.34
C SER A 79 -5.45 5.80 -0.53
N GLY A 80 -4.54 6.30 0.28
CA GLY A 80 -4.70 7.62 0.90
C GLY A 80 -4.55 8.74 -0.13
N GLN A 81 -5.33 9.79 0.03
CA GLN A 81 -5.27 10.96 -0.87
C GLN A 81 -3.88 11.62 -0.85
N SER A 82 -3.18 11.53 0.27
CA SER A 82 -1.83 12.08 0.47
C SER A 82 -0.73 11.03 0.31
N ASP A 83 -1.05 9.84 -0.21
CA ASP A 83 -0.05 8.80 -0.44
C ASP A 83 0.82 9.13 -1.65
N TRP A 84 2.09 9.46 -1.40
CA TRP A 84 3.08 9.70 -2.43
C TRP A 84 3.31 8.49 -3.34
N GLY A 85 3.10 7.26 -2.81
CA GLY A 85 3.27 6.00 -3.55
C GLY A 85 2.34 5.91 -4.77
N THR A 86 1.15 6.48 -4.69
CA THR A 86 0.19 6.55 -5.80
C THR A 86 0.77 7.28 -7.02
N TYR A 87 1.62 8.28 -6.79
CA TYR A 87 2.18 9.15 -7.82
C TYR A 87 3.69 8.98 -8.03
N GLN A 88 4.29 7.98 -7.40
CA GLN A 88 5.74 7.72 -7.44
C GLN A 88 6.26 7.50 -8.88
N PHE A 89 5.46 6.87 -9.72
CA PHE A 89 5.77 6.64 -11.13
C PHE A 89 4.79 7.42 -12.00
N PRO A 90 5.21 8.48 -12.69
CA PRO A 90 4.34 9.31 -13.53
C PRO A 90 3.57 8.49 -14.56
N GLY A 91 2.26 8.65 -14.59
CA GLY A 91 1.37 7.94 -15.50
C GLY A 91 1.03 6.48 -15.13
N ALA A 92 1.65 5.91 -14.09
CA ALA A 92 1.38 4.52 -13.69
C ALA A 92 -0.02 4.35 -13.10
N PHE A 93 -0.48 5.33 -12.33
CA PHE A 93 -1.80 5.32 -11.73
C PHE A 93 -2.91 5.36 -12.79
N GLU A 94 -2.79 6.23 -13.77
CA GLU A 94 -3.72 6.33 -14.90
C GLU A 94 -3.67 5.07 -15.78
N LYS A 95 -2.46 4.56 -16.03
CA LYS A 95 -2.28 3.33 -16.80
C LYS A 95 -2.91 2.12 -16.10
N MET A 96 -2.77 2.03 -14.78
CA MET A 96 -3.43 0.98 -13.99
C MET A 96 -4.94 1.01 -14.21
N GLN A 97 -5.56 2.19 -14.10
CA GLN A 97 -7.01 2.34 -14.22
C GLN A 97 -7.53 2.09 -15.64
N ASN A 98 -6.83 2.59 -16.66
CA ASN A 98 -7.36 2.68 -18.00
C ASN A 98 -6.89 1.55 -18.93
N GLN A 99 -5.83 0.83 -18.56
CA GLN A 99 -5.19 -0.16 -19.42
C GLN A 99 -4.90 -1.49 -18.70
N THR A 100 -4.26 -1.43 -17.53
CA THR A 100 -3.79 -2.66 -16.86
C THR A 100 -4.96 -3.43 -16.22
N CYS A 101 -5.84 -2.74 -15.49
CA CYS A 101 -7.03 -3.35 -14.88
C CYS A 101 -8.22 -3.15 -15.81
N THR A 102 -8.45 -4.10 -16.73
CA THR A 102 -9.51 -3.98 -17.76
C THR A 102 -10.93 -3.99 -17.18
N ARG A 103 -11.08 -4.39 -15.93
CA ARG A 103 -12.34 -4.41 -15.18
C ARG A 103 -12.22 -3.67 -13.85
N MET A 104 -11.64 -2.46 -13.88
CA MET A 104 -11.60 -1.59 -12.72
C MET A 104 -13.02 -1.15 -12.34
N THR A 105 -13.48 -1.51 -11.16
CA THR A 105 -14.83 -1.24 -10.65
C THR A 105 -14.84 -0.27 -9.47
N MET A 106 -13.69 -0.03 -8.88
CA MET A 106 -13.52 0.91 -7.76
C MET A 106 -12.11 1.51 -7.81
N CYS A 107 -12.02 2.82 -7.68
CA CYS A 107 -10.74 3.53 -7.53
C CYS A 107 -10.98 4.72 -6.58
N GLU A 108 -10.56 4.57 -5.34
CA GLU A 108 -10.89 5.52 -4.27
C GLU A 108 -9.60 6.05 -3.61
N LEU A 109 -9.52 7.37 -3.51
CA LEU A 109 -8.51 8.06 -2.73
C LEU A 109 -9.14 8.59 -1.45
N VAL A 110 -8.80 7.96 -0.33
CA VAL A 110 -9.41 8.25 0.98
C VAL A 110 -8.82 9.56 1.53
N PRO A 111 -9.66 10.58 1.83
CA PRO A 111 -9.19 11.84 2.37
C PRO A 111 -8.58 11.67 3.76
N TYR A 112 -7.67 12.57 4.10
CA TYR A 112 -6.98 12.60 5.41
C TYR A 112 -6.17 11.32 5.72
N ALA A 113 -5.72 10.60 4.71
CA ALA A 113 -4.86 9.44 4.83
C ALA A 113 -3.65 9.54 3.90
N GLY A 114 -2.54 8.99 4.36
CA GLY A 114 -1.30 8.81 3.61
C GLY A 114 -1.09 7.36 3.19
N HIS A 115 0.13 6.89 3.33
CA HIS A 115 0.56 5.57 2.86
C HIS A 115 -0.09 4.40 3.61
N TRP A 116 -0.38 4.57 4.89
CA TRP A 116 -0.97 3.53 5.74
C TRP A 116 -2.50 3.66 5.82
N VAL A 117 -3.15 3.84 4.66
CA VAL A 117 -4.58 4.15 4.56
C VAL A 117 -5.48 3.21 5.37
N GLN A 118 -5.18 1.92 5.42
CA GLN A 118 -5.94 0.93 6.17
C GLN A 118 -5.80 1.09 7.69
N GLN A 119 -4.72 1.68 8.15
CA GLN A 119 -4.49 2.00 9.55
C GLN A 119 -5.06 3.39 9.88
N GLU A 120 -4.77 4.37 9.03
CA GLU A 120 -5.13 5.78 9.22
C GLU A 120 -6.62 6.02 9.12
N GLN A 121 -7.32 5.28 8.24
CA GLN A 121 -8.76 5.40 7.96
C GLN A 121 -9.43 4.03 7.87
N SER A 122 -9.24 3.19 8.89
CA SER A 122 -9.67 1.79 8.91
C SER A 122 -11.17 1.60 8.65
N ALA A 123 -12.03 2.45 9.20
CA ALA A 123 -13.47 2.39 9.00
C ALA A 123 -13.88 2.68 7.54
N ALA A 124 -13.25 3.69 6.92
CA ALA A 124 -13.48 4.03 5.52
C ALA A 124 -13.04 2.90 4.59
N VAL A 125 -11.82 2.38 4.80
CA VAL A 125 -11.27 1.26 4.01
C VAL A 125 -12.15 0.02 4.14
N SER A 126 -12.56 -0.35 5.36
CA SER A 126 -13.45 -1.49 5.61
C SER A 126 -14.79 -1.33 4.89
N THR A 127 -15.37 -0.14 4.90
CA THR A 127 -16.62 0.16 4.20
C THR A 127 -16.47 0.00 2.69
N LEU A 128 -15.39 0.51 2.11
CA LEU A 128 -15.08 0.40 0.68
C LEU A 128 -14.85 -1.06 0.27
N LEU A 129 -14.09 -1.83 1.05
CA LEU A 129 -13.86 -3.25 0.81
C LEU A 129 -15.17 -4.06 0.84
N ILE A 130 -16.01 -3.83 1.85
CA ILE A 130 -17.31 -4.50 1.95
C ILE A 130 -18.21 -4.14 0.76
N LYS A 131 -18.24 -2.87 0.36
CA LYS A 131 -18.97 -2.42 -0.83
C LYS A 131 -18.47 -3.11 -2.09
N PHE A 132 -17.14 -3.18 -2.28
CA PHE A 132 -16.51 -3.86 -3.40
C PHE A 132 -16.94 -5.33 -3.45
N LEU A 133 -16.82 -6.07 -2.35
CA LEU A 133 -17.16 -7.50 -2.28
C LEU A 133 -18.66 -7.75 -2.53
N LYS A 134 -19.54 -6.94 -1.98
CA LYS A 134 -21.00 -7.08 -2.18
C LYS A 134 -21.40 -6.91 -3.64
N ASN A 135 -20.75 -6.03 -4.39
CA ASN A 135 -21.05 -5.83 -5.80
C ASN A 135 -20.76 -7.07 -6.65
N PHE A 136 -19.87 -7.97 -6.21
CA PHE A 136 -19.61 -9.24 -6.91
C PHE A 136 -20.58 -10.35 -6.54
N SER A 137 -20.96 -10.45 -5.28
CA SER A 137 -21.93 -11.45 -4.82
C SER A 137 -23.27 -11.28 -5.50
N SER A 138 -23.70 -10.06 -5.76
CA SER A 138 -24.96 -9.74 -6.44
C SER A 138 -24.92 -10.09 -7.94
N ASN A 139 -23.77 -10.02 -8.59
CA ASN A 139 -23.63 -10.30 -10.01
C ASN A 139 -23.41 -11.81 -10.33
N GLN A 140 -23.06 -12.62 -9.35
CA GLN A 140 -22.96 -14.08 -9.53
C GLN A 140 -24.28 -14.80 -9.28
N ALA A 141 -25.22 -14.22 -8.56
CA ALA A 141 -26.54 -14.80 -8.30
C ALA A 141 -27.49 -14.87 -9.53
N ILE A 142 -27.09 -14.32 -10.68
CA ILE A 142 -27.91 -14.27 -11.91
C ILE A 142 -27.45 -15.31 -12.98
N LYS A 143 -26.53 -16.20 -12.65
CA LYS A 143 -26.00 -17.20 -13.61
C LYS A 143 -26.10 -18.63 -13.08
N TYR A 144 -27.28 -19.04 -12.57
CA TYR A 144 -27.63 -20.44 -12.42
C TYR A 144 -29.08 -20.67 -12.88
#